data_dde1b3a24c209aa378b7385e39c22a4f
#
_entry.id   dde1b3a24c209aa378b7385e39c22a4f
#
_cell.length_a   1.000
_cell.length_b   1.000
_cell.length_c   1.000
_cell.angle_alpha   90.00
_cell.angle_beta   90.00
_cell.angle_gamma   90.00
#
_symmetry.space_group_name_H-M   'P 1'
#
loop_
_entity.id
_entity.type
_entity.pdbx_description
1 polymer ?
#
loop_
_entity_poly.entity_id
_entity_poly.type
_entity_poly.pdbx_seq_one_letter_code
_entity_poly.pdbx_strand_id
1 'polypeptide(L)'
;LANSLRYTSFIIIPMSCGIWALALPITELLFQRGAFSGESTLMTSRALQALAFGLWATSCHSMVVRAFIAKKDTVTPTLIGVVSLVINVGVSLLLMGPIEPHGDLLGESVAGTQRALYRLVPWQASLGHVGLAAASSVAAFCSLVIILALFTARMGSFPWRDFLVATVRAVIASLGMAAVLTWIVARGFSAATTVFSGLIVAAVVYIAISLALSSPEMRETVKLAQRLSKRTSRAP
;
A
#
# COMPACT_ATOMS: atom_id res chain seq x y z
N LEU A 1 -7.40 19.12 2.81
CA LEU A 1 -7.15 17.86 2.12
C LEU A 1 -5.70 17.72 1.67
N ALA A 2 -5.12 18.72 0.93
CA ALA A 2 -3.74 18.61 0.42
C ALA A 2 -2.72 18.32 1.54
N ASN A 3 -2.77 19.03 2.65
CA ASN A 3 -1.90 18.79 3.80
C ASN A 3 -2.12 17.37 4.37
N SER A 4 -3.38 16.92 4.49
CA SER A 4 -3.67 15.57 4.98
C SER A 4 -3.08 14.50 4.07
N LEU A 5 -3.19 14.65 2.73
CA LEU A 5 -2.59 13.73 1.76
C LEU A 5 -1.06 13.72 1.83
N ARG A 6 -0.41 14.88 2.04
CA ARG A 6 1.05 14.97 2.23
C ARG A 6 1.50 14.20 3.47
N TYR A 7 0.83 14.39 4.61
CA TYR A 7 1.12 13.64 5.83
C TYR A 7 0.83 12.15 5.67
N THR A 8 -0.27 11.79 5.00
CA THR A 8 -0.57 10.38 4.69
C THR A 8 0.55 9.75 3.86
N SER A 9 1.01 10.43 2.80
CA SER A 9 2.12 9.95 1.98
C SER A 9 3.41 9.82 2.79
N PHE A 10 3.72 10.81 3.63
CA PHE A 10 4.91 10.82 4.48
C PHE A 10 4.97 9.64 5.45
N ILE A 11 3.82 9.18 5.97
CA ILE A 11 3.74 8.07 6.93
C ILE A 11 3.58 6.72 6.21
N ILE A 12 2.68 6.64 5.23
CA ILE A 12 2.28 5.35 4.65
C ILE A 12 3.31 4.81 3.65
N ILE A 13 4.01 5.68 2.90
CA ILE A 13 5.02 5.20 1.93
C ILE A 13 6.15 4.44 2.64
N PRO A 14 6.80 4.95 3.71
CA PRO A 14 7.80 4.17 4.42
C PRO A 14 7.24 2.90 5.08
N MET A 15 6.00 2.95 5.60
CA MET A 15 5.35 1.74 6.13
C MET A 15 5.15 0.68 5.04
N SER A 16 4.69 1.07 3.86
CA SER A 16 4.53 0.17 2.71
C SER A 16 5.87 -0.44 2.29
N CYS A 17 6.92 0.38 2.16
CA CYS A 17 8.26 -0.09 1.83
C CYS A 17 8.85 -1.00 2.92
N GLY A 18 8.61 -0.69 4.19
CA GLY A 18 9.04 -1.52 5.33
C GLY A 18 8.36 -2.88 5.33
N ILE A 19 7.04 -2.93 5.16
CA ILE A 19 6.29 -4.19 5.04
C ILE A 19 6.77 -4.98 3.83
N TRP A 20 7.00 -4.34 2.69
CA TRP A 20 7.50 -4.99 1.49
C TRP A 20 8.87 -5.62 1.71
N ALA A 21 9.81 -4.89 2.32
CA ALA A 21 11.17 -5.37 2.56
C ALA A 21 11.23 -6.48 3.62
N LEU A 22 10.38 -6.40 4.65
CA LEU A 22 10.34 -7.35 5.77
C LEU A 22 9.25 -8.44 5.59
N ALA A 23 8.60 -8.53 4.42
CA ALA A 23 7.46 -9.43 4.22
C ALA A 23 7.79 -10.89 4.55
N LEU A 24 8.96 -11.39 4.12
CA LEU A 24 9.38 -12.76 4.41
C LEU A 24 9.61 -12.98 5.90
N PRO A 25 10.49 -12.23 6.61
CA PRO A 25 10.71 -12.45 8.04
C PRO A 25 9.45 -12.18 8.88
N ILE A 26 8.55 -11.28 8.49
CA ILE A 26 7.26 -11.09 9.16
C ILE A 26 6.40 -12.35 9.02
N THR A 27 6.30 -12.90 7.81
CA THR A 27 5.50 -14.12 7.57
C THR A 27 6.08 -15.32 8.29
N GLU A 28 7.40 -15.49 8.31
CA GLU A 28 8.08 -16.51 9.09
C GLU A 28 7.78 -16.40 10.59
N LEU A 29 7.93 -15.19 11.13
CA LEU A 29 7.73 -14.93 12.56
C LEU A 29 6.29 -15.23 13.01
N LEU A 30 5.29 -14.87 12.18
CA LEU A 30 3.89 -14.97 12.55
C LEU A 30 3.29 -16.34 12.26
N PHE A 31 3.64 -16.95 11.14
CA PHE A 31 2.91 -18.11 10.60
C PHE A 31 3.73 -19.39 10.51
N GLN A 32 5.06 -19.36 10.46
CA GLN A 32 5.88 -20.56 10.27
C GLN A 32 5.92 -21.41 11.54
N ARG A 33 4.79 -22.10 11.82
CA ARG A 33 4.64 -23.01 12.97
C ARG A 33 3.81 -24.24 12.56
N GLY A 34 4.12 -25.40 13.12
CA GLY A 34 3.36 -26.64 12.89
C GLY A 34 3.37 -27.07 11.41
N ALA A 35 2.21 -27.21 10.82
CA ALA A 35 2.03 -27.66 9.43
C ALA A 35 2.31 -26.58 8.35
N PHE A 36 2.61 -25.32 8.74
CA PHE A 36 2.86 -24.25 7.78
C PHE A 36 4.26 -24.37 7.17
N SER A 37 4.33 -24.80 5.91
CA SER A 37 5.59 -25.09 5.21
C SER A 37 6.34 -23.82 4.80
N GLY A 38 7.64 -23.96 4.50
CA GLY A 38 8.45 -22.87 3.95
C GLY A 38 7.93 -22.36 2.59
N GLU A 39 7.34 -23.24 1.77
CA GLU A 39 6.69 -22.85 0.52
C GLU A 39 5.46 -21.96 0.76
N SER A 40 4.60 -22.34 1.71
CA SER A 40 3.46 -21.53 2.12
C SER A 40 3.90 -20.17 2.67
N THR A 41 5.00 -20.11 3.42
CA THR A 41 5.61 -18.89 3.91
C THR A 41 6.02 -17.97 2.76
N LEU A 42 6.71 -18.51 1.76
CA LEU A 42 7.15 -17.75 0.59
C LEU A 42 5.98 -17.22 -0.23
N MET A 43 4.96 -18.05 -0.45
CA MET A 43 3.74 -17.65 -1.16
C MET A 43 3.01 -16.51 -0.43
N THR A 44 2.83 -16.64 0.88
CA THR A 44 2.17 -15.63 1.71
C THR A 44 2.97 -14.32 1.74
N SER A 45 4.30 -14.41 1.83
CA SER A 45 5.15 -13.21 1.82
C SER A 45 5.07 -12.45 0.50
N ARG A 46 5.02 -13.15 -0.64
CA ARG A 46 4.82 -12.52 -1.96
C ARG A 46 3.46 -11.85 -2.09
N ALA A 47 2.40 -12.46 -1.56
CA ALA A 47 1.08 -11.84 -1.53
C ALA A 47 1.09 -10.58 -0.63
N LEU A 48 1.76 -10.63 0.52
CA LEU A 48 1.93 -9.48 1.42
C LEU A 48 2.71 -8.33 0.73
N GLN A 49 3.76 -8.66 -0.04
CA GLN A 49 4.49 -7.67 -0.85
C GLN A 49 3.60 -7.01 -1.88
N ALA A 50 2.76 -7.78 -2.58
CA ALA A 50 1.82 -7.24 -3.56
C ALA A 50 0.78 -6.31 -2.92
N LEU A 51 0.25 -6.66 -1.74
CA LEU A 51 -0.70 -5.81 -0.97
C LEU A 51 -0.03 -4.54 -0.43
N ALA A 52 1.21 -4.65 0.06
CA ALA A 52 1.96 -3.50 0.58
C ALA A 52 2.09 -2.39 -0.47
N PHE A 53 2.20 -2.75 -1.75
CA PHE A 53 2.27 -1.79 -2.84
C PHE A 53 1.01 -0.93 -2.96
N GLY A 54 -0.18 -1.50 -2.73
CA GLY A 54 -1.47 -0.80 -2.79
C GLY A 54 -1.80 0.03 -1.54
N LEU A 55 -1.09 -0.17 -0.43
CA LEU A 55 -1.43 0.42 0.87
C LEU A 55 -1.47 1.95 0.84
N TRP A 56 -0.50 2.58 0.16
CA TRP A 56 -0.46 4.04 0.00
C TRP A 56 -1.67 4.57 -0.79
N ALA A 57 -1.99 3.92 -1.90
CA ALA A 57 -3.12 4.33 -2.74
C ALA A 57 -4.45 4.22 -1.98
N THR A 58 -4.65 3.12 -1.25
CA THR A 58 -5.84 2.91 -0.41
C THR A 58 -5.96 3.96 0.68
N SER A 59 -4.86 4.31 1.33
CA SER A 59 -4.84 5.31 2.40
C SER A 59 -5.14 6.72 1.87
N CYS A 60 -4.54 7.10 0.74
CA CYS A 60 -4.84 8.38 0.06
C CYS A 60 -6.30 8.43 -0.42
N HIS A 61 -6.81 7.35 -1.03
CA HIS A 61 -8.21 7.23 -1.43
C HIS A 61 -9.14 7.48 -0.26
N SER A 62 -8.91 6.83 0.89
CA SER A 62 -9.72 7.00 2.10
C SER A 62 -9.76 8.44 2.61
N MET A 63 -8.66 9.19 2.48
CA MET A 63 -8.61 10.63 2.83
C MET A 63 -9.48 11.48 1.90
N VAL A 64 -9.47 11.18 0.59
CA VAL A 64 -10.30 11.90 -0.38
C VAL A 64 -11.78 11.57 -0.19
N VAL A 65 -12.12 10.31 0.11
CA VAL A 65 -13.51 9.89 0.47
C VAL A 65 -14.04 10.73 1.63
N ARG A 66 -13.25 10.89 2.69
CA ARG A 66 -13.66 11.72 3.85
C ARG A 66 -13.91 13.17 3.45
N ALA A 67 -13.19 13.71 2.48
CA ALA A 67 -13.40 15.07 1.99
C ALA A 67 -14.73 15.20 1.21
N PHE A 68 -15.13 14.18 0.44
CA PHE A 68 -16.45 14.13 -0.21
C PHE A 68 -17.58 14.04 0.82
N ILE A 69 -17.45 13.15 1.82
CA ILE A 69 -18.44 12.99 2.89
C ILE A 69 -18.61 14.30 3.69
N ALA A 70 -17.52 15.01 3.99
CA ALA A 70 -17.56 16.29 4.67
C ALA A 70 -18.34 17.37 3.87
N LYS A 71 -18.43 17.20 2.55
CA LYS A 71 -19.23 18.03 1.65
C LYS A 71 -20.64 17.48 1.38
N LYS A 72 -21.07 16.47 2.16
CA LYS A 72 -22.36 15.77 2.03
C LYS A 72 -22.54 15.02 0.71
N ASP A 73 -21.47 14.76 -0.04
CA ASP A 73 -21.49 13.92 -1.24
C ASP A 73 -21.04 12.49 -0.85
N THR A 74 -22.02 11.62 -0.62
CA THR A 74 -21.80 10.19 -0.34
C THR A 74 -21.95 9.34 -1.60
N VAL A 75 -22.63 9.83 -2.62
CA VAL A 75 -22.91 9.09 -3.85
C VAL A 75 -21.64 8.85 -4.66
N THR A 76 -20.83 9.90 -4.85
CA THR A 76 -19.57 9.81 -5.63
C THR A 76 -18.61 8.76 -5.09
N PRO A 77 -18.24 8.73 -3.79
CA PRO A 77 -17.40 7.66 -3.24
C PRO A 77 -17.99 6.27 -3.37
N THR A 78 -19.31 6.13 -3.21
CA THR A 78 -19.99 4.83 -3.34
C THR A 78 -19.88 4.29 -4.76
N LEU A 79 -20.12 5.13 -5.77
CA LEU A 79 -19.98 4.73 -7.18
C LEU A 79 -18.55 4.34 -7.52
N ILE A 80 -17.55 5.09 -7.01
CA ILE A 80 -16.15 4.73 -7.19
C ILE A 80 -15.83 3.40 -6.51
N GLY A 81 -16.43 3.11 -5.35
CA GLY A 81 -16.30 1.81 -4.69
C GLY A 81 -16.78 0.66 -5.56
N VAL A 82 -17.94 0.83 -6.23
CA VAL A 82 -18.49 -0.17 -7.18
C VAL A 82 -17.53 -0.34 -8.38
N VAL A 83 -17.06 0.76 -8.96
CA VAL A 83 -16.08 0.72 -10.06
C VAL A 83 -14.79 0.01 -9.63
N SER A 84 -14.31 0.31 -8.42
CA SER A 84 -13.13 -0.35 -7.83
C SER A 84 -13.31 -1.87 -7.70
N LEU A 85 -14.50 -2.30 -7.27
CA LEU A 85 -14.84 -3.72 -7.17
C LEU A 85 -14.79 -4.40 -8.55
N VAL A 86 -15.39 -3.78 -9.56
CA VAL A 86 -15.36 -4.31 -10.95
C VAL A 86 -13.94 -4.40 -11.48
N ILE A 87 -13.11 -3.37 -11.27
CA ILE A 87 -11.69 -3.37 -11.66
C ILE A 87 -10.96 -4.49 -10.91
N ASN A 88 -11.17 -4.61 -9.59
CA ASN A 88 -10.52 -5.64 -8.78
C ASN A 88 -10.84 -7.04 -9.29
N VAL A 89 -12.12 -7.35 -9.52
CA VAL A 89 -12.55 -8.66 -10.04
C VAL A 89 -11.98 -8.90 -11.44
N GLY A 90 -12.06 -7.91 -12.33
CA GLY A 90 -11.54 -8.05 -13.69
C GLY A 90 -10.03 -8.31 -13.72
N VAL A 91 -9.25 -7.53 -12.95
CA VAL A 91 -7.80 -7.72 -12.87
C VAL A 91 -7.44 -9.02 -12.16
N SER A 92 -8.20 -9.43 -11.14
CA SER A 92 -8.02 -10.72 -10.46
C SER A 92 -8.16 -11.88 -11.44
N LEU A 93 -9.21 -11.88 -12.26
CA LEU A 93 -9.44 -12.92 -13.28
C LEU A 93 -8.33 -12.96 -14.33
N LEU A 94 -7.70 -11.83 -14.64
CA LEU A 94 -6.58 -11.76 -15.57
C LEU A 94 -5.26 -12.27 -14.98
N LEU A 95 -5.03 -12.05 -13.68
CA LEU A 95 -3.73 -12.30 -13.04
C LEU A 95 -3.65 -13.64 -12.29
N MET A 96 -4.78 -14.23 -11.88
CA MET A 96 -4.76 -15.45 -11.09
C MET A 96 -4.39 -16.70 -11.87
N GLY A 97 -4.44 -16.67 -13.20
CA GLY A 97 -4.21 -17.83 -14.07
C GLY A 97 -5.50 -18.55 -14.47
N PRO A 98 -5.42 -19.53 -15.37
CA PRO A 98 -6.60 -20.23 -15.88
C PRO A 98 -7.33 -20.98 -14.77
N ILE A 99 -8.64 -20.79 -14.70
CA ILE A 99 -9.53 -21.47 -13.76
C ILE A 99 -10.01 -22.76 -14.42
N GLU A 100 -9.75 -23.90 -13.80
CA GLU A 100 -10.36 -25.17 -14.19
C GLU A 100 -11.76 -25.27 -13.59
N PRO A 101 -12.81 -25.37 -14.42
CA PRO A 101 -14.17 -25.49 -13.90
C PRO A 101 -14.37 -26.84 -13.18
N HIS A 102 -14.84 -26.81 -11.96
CA HIS A 102 -15.11 -28.00 -11.15
C HIS A 102 -16.54 -28.56 -11.35
N GLY A 103 -17.18 -28.25 -12.47
CA GLY A 103 -18.48 -28.81 -12.85
C GLY A 103 -19.70 -28.14 -12.17
N ASP A 104 -19.52 -27.05 -11.45
CA ASP A 104 -20.61 -26.24 -10.90
C ASP A 104 -20.89 -25.03 -11.81
N LEU A 105 -22.17 -24.60 -11.84
CA LEU A 105 -22.63 -23.51 -12.70
C LEU A 105 -21.87 -22.18 -12.45
N LEU A 106 -21.44 -21.96 -11.22
CA LEU A 106 -20.66 -20.77 -10.87
C LEU A 106 -19.24 -20.84 -11.44
N GLY A 107 -18.56 -22.00 -11.32
CA GLY A 107 -17.24 -22.24 -11.88
C GLY A 107 -17.22 -22.09 -13.41
N GLU A 108 -18.25 -22.61 -14.10
CA GLU A 108 -18.38 -22.47 -15.55
C GLU A 108 -18.60 -21.02 -16.00
N SER A 109 -19.45 -20.25 -15.28
CA SER A 109 -19.70 -18.84 -15.59
C SER A 109 -18.47 -17.96 -15.36
N VAL A 110 -17.72 -18.21 -14.28
CA VAL A 110 -16.46 -17.49 -13.99
C VAL A 110 -15.39 -17.83 -15.01
N ALA A 111 -15.21 -19.12 -15.35
CA ALA A 111 -14.27 -19.54 -16.40
C ALA A 111 -14.65 -19.00 -17.79
N GLY A 112 -15.94 -18.91 -18.10
CA GLY A 112 -16.46 -18.27 -19.31
C GLY A 112 -16.11 -16.79 -19.40
N THR A 113 -16.33 -16.05 -18.31
CA THR A 113 -15.97 -14.63 -18.20
C THR A 113 -14.46 -14.43 -18.33
N GLN A 114 -13.66 -15.28 -17.69
CA GLN A 114 -12.20 -15.23 -17.81
C GLN A 114 -11.72 -15.48 -19.24
N ARG A 115 -12.28 -16.48 -19.94
CA ARG A 115 -11.96 -16.72 -21.35
C ARG A 115 -12.30 -15.54 -22.26
N ALA A 116 -13.43 -14.86 -22.00
CA ALA A 116 -13.80 -13.64 -22.72
C ALA A 116 -12.79 -12.50 -22.47
N LEU A 117 -12.35 -12.30 -21.23
CA LEU A 117 -11.31 -11.32 -20.87
C LEU A 117 -9.96 -11.62 -21.54
N TYR A 118 -9.54 -12.89 -21.58
CA TYR A 118 -8.29 -13.29 -22.25
C TYR A 118 -8.31 -13.08 -23.76
N ARG A 119 -9.48 -13.04 -24.40
CA ARG A 119 -9.60 -12.66 -25.82
C ARG A 119 -9.36 -11.17 -26.05
N LEU A 120 -9.69 -10.32 -25.05
CA LEU A 120 -9.50 -8.88 -25.12
C LEU A 120 -8.07 -8.46 -24.73
N VAL A 121 -7.47 -9.20 -23.80
CA VAL A 121 -6.11 -8.92 -23.28
C VAL A 121 -5.26 -10.19 -23.47
N PRO A 122 -4.41 -10.26 -24.49
CA PRO A 122 -3.63 -11.46 -24.83
C PRO A 122 -2.49 -11.77 -23.84
N TRP A 123 -2.43 -11.10 -22.71
CA TRP A 123 -1.43 -11.33 -21.66
C TRP A 123 -1.97 -12.26 -20.59
N GLN A 124 -1.41 -13.47 -20.54
CA GLN A 124 -1.73 -14.49 -19.55
C GLN A 124 -0.62 -14.52 -18.49
N ALA A 125 -0.89 -14.01 -17.30
CA ALA A 125 -0.01 -14.16 -16.15
C ALA A 125 -0.63 -15.17 -15.17
N SER A 126 0.07 -16.24 -14.88
CA SER A 126 -0.35 -17.23 -13.88
C SER A 126 0.33 -16.93 -12.53
N LEU A 127 -0.10 -15.87 -11.88
CA LEU A 127 0.43 -15.46 -10.57
C LEU A 127 -0.31 -16.10 -9.38
N GLY A 128 -1.37 -16.87 -9.64
CA GLY A 128 -2.18 -17.50 -8.60
C GLY A 128 -2.70 -16.50 -7.56
N HIS A 129 -2.54 -16.82 -6.28
CA HIS A 129 -2.96 -15.96 -5.17
C HIS A 129 -2.19 -14.62 -5.07
N VAL A 130 -0.96 -14.54 -5.58
CA VAL A 130 -0.22 -13.27 -5.71
C VAL A 130 -0.90 -12.35 -6.71
N GLY A 131 -1.48 -12.89 -7.78
CA GLY A 131 -2.27 -12.14 -8.76
C GLY A 131 -3.50 -11.51 -8.14
N LEU A 132 -4.19 -12.22 -7.24
CA LEU A 132 -5.33 -11.69 -6.50
C LEU A 132 -4.93 -10.50 -5.61
N ALA A 133 -3.81 -10.62 -4.90
CA ALA A 133 -3.27 -9.54 -4.08
C ALA A 133 -2.82 -8.34 -4.92
N ALA A 134 -2.17 -8.58 -6.06
CA ALA A 134 -1.76 -7.53 -6.99
C ALA A 134 -2.96 -6.81 -7.61
N ALA A 135 -4.03 -7.52 -7.93
CA ALA A 135 -5.26 -6.94 -8.44
C ALA A 135 -5.87 -5.92 -7.47
N SER A 136 -5.85 -6.22 -6.17
CA SER A 136 -6.31 -5.30 -5.14
C SER A 136 -5.49 -4.01 -5.10
N SER A 137 -4.17 -4.10 -5.28
CA SER A 137 -3.29 -2.93 -5.36
C SER A 137 -3.55 -2.11 -6.62
N VAL A 138 -3.74 -2.75 -7.78
CA VAL A 138 -4.09 -2.07 -9.04
C VAL A 138 -5.43 -1.35 -8.91
N ALA A 139 -6.46 -2.02 -8.37
CA ALA A 139 -7.77 -1.41 -8.15
C ALA A 139 -7.68 -0.19 -7.21
N ALA A 140 -6.85 -0.25 -6.17
CA ALA A 140 -6.62 0.87 -5.26
C ALA A 140 -5.99 2.08 -5.98
N PHE A 141 -4.99 1.86 -6.84
CA PHE A 141 -4.40 2.94 -7.65
C PHE A 141 -5.39 3.53 -8.64
N CYS A 142 -6.14 2.71 -9.37
CA CYS A 142 -7.18 3.18 -10.29
C CYS A 142 -8.23 4.01 -9.55
N SER A 143 -8.70 3.53 -8.40
CA SER A 143 -9.67 4.25 -7.57
C SER A 143 -9.14 5.57 -7.06
N LEU A 144 -7.87 5.62 -6.64
CA LEU A 144 -7.22 6.87 -6.22
C LEU A 144 -7.16 7.87 -7.36
N VAL A 145 -6.76 7.44 -8.56
CA VAL A 145 -6.71 8.32 -9.75
C VAL A 145 -8.09 8.86 -10.09
N ILE A 146 -9.11 8.00 -10.13
CA ILE A 146 -10.49 8.38 -10.44
C ILE A 146 -11.03 9.38 -9.40
N ILE A 147 -10.88 9.09 -8.11
CA ILE A 147 -11.42 9.96 -7.05
C ILE A 147 -10.70 11.31 -7.00
N LEU A 148 -9.38 11.35 -7.24
CA LEU A 148 -8.63 12.60 -7.32
C LEU A 148 -9.02 13.44 -8.55
N ALA A 149 -9.21 12.80 -9.70
CA ALA A 149 -9.68 13.48 -10.92
C ALA A 149 -11.07 14.10 -10.71
N LEU A 150 -12.01 13.34 -10.12
CA LEU A 150 -13.33 13.87 -9.80
C LEU A 150 -13.30 14.96 -8.72
N PHE A 151 -12.39 14.82 -7.75
CA PHE A 151 -12.20 15.83 -6.72
C PHE A 151 -11.74 17.16 -7.35
N THR A 152 -10.73 17.14 -8.22
CA THR A 152 -10.23 18.35 -8.88
C THR A 152 -11.26 18.96 -9.82
N ALA A 153 -12.00 18.12 -10.56
CA ALA A 153 -13.04 18.60 -11.47
C ALA A 153 -14.21 19.30 -10.75
N ARG A 154 -14.58 18.84 -9.55
CA ARG A 154 -15.74 19.37 -8.82
C ARG A 154 -15.39 20.42 -7.77
N MET A 155 -14.20 20.41 -7.21
CA MET A 155 -13.82 21.21 -6.04
C MET A 155 -12.73 22.24 -6.33
N GLY A 156 -12.26 22.35 -7.57
CA GLY A 156 -11.30 23.35 -8.02
C GLY A 156 -9.84 22.93 -7.88
N SER A 157 -8.93 23.91 -7.91
CA SER A 157 -7.49 23.67 -8.01
C SER A 157 -6.93 22.90 -6.79
N PHE A 158 -6.25 21.80 -7.07
CA PHE A 158 -5.48 21.04 -6.09
C PHE A 158 -3.99 21.39 -6.25
N PRO A 159 -3.24 21.63 -5.17
CA PRO A 159 -1.82 21.99 -5.24
C PRO A 159 -0.96 20.76 -5.57
N TRP A 160 -1.03 20.30 -6.82
CA TRP A 160 -0.36 19.09 -7.31
C TRP A 160 1.15 19.13 -7.10
N ARG A 161 1.77 20.31 -7.32
CA ARG A 161 3.22 20.48 -7.19
C ARG A 161 3.69 20.12 -5.78
N ASP A 162 3.03 20.67 -4.76
CA ASP A 162 3.43 20.45 -3.37
C ASP A 162 3.19 19.01 -2.92
N PHE A 163 2.09 18.42 -3.35
CA PHE A 163 1.77 17.03 -3.11
C PHE A 163 2.79 16.08 -3.77
N LEU A 164 3.12 16.30 -5.05
CA LEU A 164 4.08 15.48 -5.78
C LEU A 164 5.49 15.60 -5.19
N VAL A 165 5.94 16.81 -4.87
CA VAL A 165 7.26 17.02 -4.24
C VAL A 165 7.36 16.30 -2.89
N ALA A 166 6.32 16.39 -2.05
CA ALA A 166 6.27 15.70 -0.77
C ALA A 166 6.30 14.16 -0.96
N THR A 167 5.50 13.65 -1.90
CA THR A 167 5.43 12.22 -2.23
C THR A 167 6.78 11.71 -2.76
N VAL A 168 7.42 12.43 -3.68
CA VAL A 168 8.74 12.06 -4.22
C VAL A 168 9.81 12.02 -3.13
N ARG A 169 9.84 13.01 -2.24
CA ARG A 169 10.77 13.00 -1.09
C ARG A 169 10.54 11.79 -0.18
N ALA A 170 9.28 11.47 0.13
CA ALA A 170 8.93 10.30 0.92
C ALA A 170 9.35 9.00 0.24
N VAL A 171 9.17 8.88 -1.09
CA VAL A 171 9.61 7.72 -1.88
C VAL A 171 11.13 7.58 -1.83
N ILE A 172 11.90 8.64 -2.07
CA ILE A 172 13.37 8.60 -2.04
C ILE A 172 13.86 8.15 -0.65
N ALA A 173 13.32 8.73 0.41
CA ALA A 173 13.68 8.35 1.78
C ALA A 173 13.32 6.88 2.08
N SER A 174 12.17 6.42 1.59
CA SER A 174 11.70 5.04 1.79
C SER A 174 12.50 4.02 0.96
N LEU A 175 12.96 4.38 -0.22
CA LEU A 175 13.85 3.53 -1.03
C LEU A 175 15.21 3.35 -0.34
N GLY A 176 15.79 4.42 0.21
CA GLY A 176 17.01 4.32 1.01
C GLY A 176 16.82 3.44 2.25
N MET A 177 15.70 3.58 2.95
CA MET A 177 15.32 2.71 4.07
C MET A 177 15.15 1.25 3.62
N ALA A 178 14.43 0.99 2.53
CA ALA A 178 14.20 -0.35 2.00
C ALA A 178 15.52 -1.04 1.59
N ALA A 179 16.47 -0.32 1.01
CA ALA A 179 17.79 -0.84 0.67
C ALA A 179 18.57 -1.31 1.92
N VAL A 180 18.51 -0.56 3.01
CA VAL A 180 19.11 -0.98 4.29
C VAL A 180 18.40 -2.19 4.87
N LEU A 181 17.06 -2.22 4.83
CA LEU A 181 16.28 -3.37 5.31
C LEU A 181 16.55 -4.65 4.51
N THR A 182 16.59 -4.58 3.19
CA THR A 182 16.91 -5.74 2.35
C THR A 182 18.34 -6.24 2.61
N TRP A 183 19.28 -5.34 2.88
CA TRP A 183 20.63 -5.71 3.29
C TRP A 183 20.64 -6.45 4.65
N ILE A 184 19.84 -6.00 5.65
CA ILE A 184 19.70 -6.70 6.94
C ILE A 184 19.08 -8.09 6.74
N VAL A 185 18.01 -8.20 5.93
CA VAL A 185 17.36 -9.48 5.62
C VAL A 185 18.37 -10.45 4.97
N ALA A 186 19.22 -9.96 4.05
CA ALA A 186 20.25 -10.78 3.39
C ALA A 186 21.32 -11.33 4.33
N ARG A 187 21.47 -10.80 5.56
CA ARG A 187 22.39 -11.34 6.58
C ARG A 187 21.96 -12.65 7.21
N GLY A 188 20.70 -13.06 7.03
CA GLY A 188 20.19 -14.36 7.48
C GLY A 188 20.07 -14.50 9.01
N PHE A 189 19.83 -13.38 9.72
CA PHE A 189 19.50 -13.44 11.16
C PHE A 189 18.14 -14.14 11.38
N SER A 190 17.85 -14.54 12.63
CA SER A 190 16.53 -15.10 12.94
C SER A 190 15.41 -14.15 12.57
N ALA A 191 14.23 -14.69 12.20
CA ALA A 191 13.08 -13.88 11.79
C ALA A 191 12.70 -12.80 12.83
N ALA A 192 12.69 -13.18 14.11
CA ALA A 192 12.42 -12.24 15.21
C ALA A 192 13.45 -11.12 15.27
N THR A 193 14.75 -11.45 15.27
CA THR A 193 15.83 -10.46 15.32
C THR A 193 15.75 -9.52 14.11
N THR A 194 15.51 -10.06 12.90
CA THR A 194 15.40 -9.29 11.67
C THR A 194 14.22 -8.30 11.73
N VAL A 195 13.05 -8.73 12.21
CA VAL A 195 11.86 -7.86 12.31
C VAL A 195 12.08 -6.76 13.33
N PHE A 196 12.50 -7.09 14.56
CA PHE A 196 12.63 -6.08 15.62
C PHE A 196 13.78 -5.10 15.35
N SER A 197 14.96 -5.59 14.95
CA SER A 197 16.07 -4.71 14.57
C SER A 197 15.74 -3.91 13.32
N GLY A 198 15.09 -4.53 12.34
CA GLY A 198 14.66 -3.89 11.11
C GLY A 198 13.71 -2.73 11.36
N LEU A 199 12.72 -2.86 12.26
CA LEU A 199 11.80 -1.78 12.61
C LEU A 199 12.54 -0.57 13.20
N ILE A 200 13.48 -0.80 14.11
CA ILE A 200 14.26 0.27 14.74
C ILE A 200 15.15 0.97 13.70
N VAL A 201 15.89 0.19 12.91
CA VAL A 201 16.77 0.72 11.86
C VAL A 201 15.96 1.46 10.80
N ALA A 202 14.81 0.91 10.37
CA ALA A 202 13.91 1.56 9.42
C ALA A 202 13.50 2.96 9.90
N ALA A 203 13.07 3.07 11.14
CA ALA A 203 12.65 4.35 11.72
C ALA A 203 13.82 5.36 11.74
N VAL A 204 15.01 4.94 12.21
CA VAL A 204 16.19 5.80 12.28
C VAL A 204 16.63 6.25 10.88
N VAL A 205 16.74 5.32 9.92
CA VAL A 205 17.19 5.63 8.54
C VAL A 205 16.18 6.54 7.84
N TYR A 206 14.89 6.25 7.95
CA TYR A 206 13.86 7.08 7.34
C TYR A 206 13.87 8.51 7.91
N ILE A 207 13.98 8.65 9.22
CA ILE A 207 14.06 9.96 9.89
C ILE A 207 15.32 10.70 9.43
N ALA A 208 16.48 10.04 9.40
CA ALA A 208 17.73 10.65 8.99
C ALA A 208 17.68 11.17 7.54
N ILE A 209 17.20 10.36 6.60
CA ILE A 209 17.08 10.76 5.19
C ILE A 209 16.01 11.85 5.03
N SER A 210 14.89 11.78 5.74
CA SER A 210 13.84 12.80 5.68
C SER A 210 14.31 14.15 6.22
N LEU A 211 15.16 14.17 7.23
CA LEU A 211 15.81 15.38 7.74
C LEU A 211 16.81 15.93 6.72
N ALA A 212 17.63 15.07 6.10
CA ALA A 212 18.59 15.46 5.06
C ALA A 212 17.89 16.09 3.84
N LEU A 213 16.73 15.56 3.44
CA LEU A 213 15.89 16.09 2.36
C LEU A 213 15.12 17.35 2.77
N SER A 214 15.31 17.85 4.01
CA SER A 214 14.62 19.03 4.54
C SER A 214 13.10 18.99 4.39
N SER A 215 12.50 17.81 4.59
CA SER A 215 11.05 17.62 4.46
C SER A 215 10.30 18.52 5.45
N PRO A 216 9.41 19.41 4.99
CA PRO A 216 8.64 20.29 5.87
C PRO A 216 7.76 19.51 6.83
N GLU A 217 7.25 18.36 6.42
CA GLU A 217 6.43 17.44 7.22
C GLU A 217 7.21 16.95 8.45
N MET A 218 8.49 16.60 8.27
CA MET A 218 9.35 16.18 9.37
C MET A 218 9.63 17.31 10.35
N ARG A 219 9.88 18.53 9.85
CA ARG A 219 10.13 19.69 10.72
C ARG A 219 8.91 20.04 11.58
N GLU A 220 7.70 19.90 11.04
CA GLU A 220 6.46 20.13 11.78
C GLU A 220 6.21 19.03 12.82
N THR A 221 6.43 17.75 12.50
CA THR A 221 6.29 16.65 13.48
C THR A 221 7.28 16.80 14.63
N VAL A 222 8.53 17.17 14.37
CA VAL A 222 9.54 17.44 15.43
C VAL A 222 9.11 18.60 16.32
N LYS A 223 8.61 19.71 15.74
CA LYS A 223 8.09 20.85 16.53
C LYS A 223 6.90 20.45 17.39
N LEU A 224 6.02 19.59 16.89
CA LEU A 224 4.87 19.08 17.63
C LEU A 224 5.31 18.20 18.80
N ALA A 225 6.25 17.29 18.57
CA ALA A 225 6.83 16.43 19.61
C ALA A 225 7.51 17.26 20.73
N GLN A 226 8.27 18.29 20.35
CA GLN A 226 8.89 19.21 21.31
C GLN A 226 7.85 20.00 22.15
N ARG A 227 6.73 20.40 21.54
CA ARG A 227 5.64 21.09 22.25
C ARG A 227 4.95 20.14 23.25
N LEU A 228 4.71 18.89 22.87
CA LEU A 228 4.10 17.88 23.74
C LEU A 228 5.02 17.53 24.90
N SER A 229 6.30 17.31 24.66
CA SER A 229 7.31 17.06 25.72
C SER A 229 7.38 18.22 26.75
N LYS A 230 7.32 19.47 26.29
CA LYS A 230 7.28 20.64 27.20
C LYS A 230 5.97 20.76 28.00
N ARG A 231 4.86 20.22 27.49
CA ARG A 231 3.59 20.18 28.24
C ARG A 231 3.58 19.12 29.32
N THR A 232 4.11 17.92 29.04
CA THR A 232 4.24 16.84 30.04
C THR A 232 5.22 17.19 31.14
N SER A 233 6.28 17.94 30.85
CA SER A 233 7.25 18.40 31.86
C SER A 233 6.75 19.58 32.72
N ARG A 234 5.58 20.16 32.39
CA ARG A 234 4.95 21.26 33.14
C ARG A 234 3.65 20.85 33.86
N ALA A 235 3.24 19.60 33.76
CA ALA A 235 2.16 19.05 34.59
C ALA A 235 2.72 18.72 35.98
N PRO A 236 2.14 19.24 37.11
CA PRO A 236 2.61 19.04 38.46
C PRO A 236 2.49 17.60 38.89
#